data_fb724b94186321709e0c01e29d04b0f7
#
_entry.id   fb724b94186321709e0c01e29d04b0f7
#
_cell.length_a   1.000
_cell.length_b   1.000
_cell.length_c   1.000
_cell.angle_alpha   90.00
_cell.angle_beta   90.00
_cell.angle_gamma   90.00
#
_symmetry.space_group_name_H-M   'P 1'
#
loop_
_entity.id
_entity.type
_entity.pdbx_description
1 polymer ?
#
loop_
_entity_poly.entity_id
_entity_poly.type
_entity_poly.pdbx_seq_one_letter_code
_entity_poly.pdbx_strand_id
1 'polypeptide(L)'
;MIAKINDDRALALARDVLDIEADAVRALRDQLDGGFVQAVALLLGCRGRVVVSGIGKSGHIARKIAATLASTGTPAFFVHPAEASHGDLGMVTSDDVFIGISYSGESEELVAILPLVKRIGAKLIAITGRAESSLGTLADVNLNAAVSKEACPLNLAPTASTTAALALGDALAVAVLDARGFGSEDFARSHPGGALGRRLLTYVRDVMRSGDDVPSVGLDATLSDALFQITAKRLGMTAVVDAGGKVVGIFTDGDLRRVLARDGDFRTLPITDVMTRNPRTIAPDHLAVEAVELMERHRINQMLVVDADGALIGALNMHDLFSKKVI
;
A
#
# COMPACT_ATOMS: atom_id res chain seq x y z
N MET A 1 -35.90 -30.81 -1.08
CA MET A 1 -36.57 -29.89 -0.15
C MET A 1 -35.56 -28.82 0.26
N ILE A 2 -35.80 -27.58 -0.11
CA ILE A 2 -35.00 -26.44 0.40
C ILE A 2 -35.42 -26.26 1.87
N ALA A 3 -34.50 -26.43 2.81
CA ALA A 3 -34.77 -26.19 4.22
C ALA A 3 -35.25 -24.74 4.39
N LYS A 4 -36.42 -24.54 5.01
CA LYS A 4 -36.90 -23.18 5.35
C LYS A 4 -35.91 -22.60 6.37
N ILE A 5 -35.32 -21.47 6.03
CA ILE A 5 -34.49 -20.70 6.95
C ILE A 5 -35.40 -20.17 8.04
N ASN A 6 -35.00 -20.37 9.29
CA ASN A 6 -35.59 -19.66 10.44
C ASN A 6 -34.75 -18.44 10.68
N ASP A 7 -35.24 -17.28 10.29
CA ASP A 7 -34.51 -16.00 10.29
C ASP A 7 -34.00 -15.62 11.70
N ASP A 8 -34.83 -15.78 12.73
CA ASP A 8 -34.43 -15.49 14.10
C ASP A 8 -33.30 -16.40 14.58
N ARG A 9 -33.37 -17.68 14.22
CA ARG A 9 -32.33 -18.66 14.59
C ARG A 9 -31.01 -18.37 13.83
N ALA A 10 -31.09 -17.99 12.56
CA ALA A 10 -29.91 -17.65 11.78
C ALA A 10 -29.19 -16.42 12.35
N LEU A 11 -29.93 -15.38 12.74
CA LEU A 11 -29.37 -14.17 13.37
C LEU A 11 -28.80 -14.48 14.76
N ALA A 12 -29.46 -15.30 15.56
CA ALA A 12 -28.95 -15.71 16.87
C ALA A 12 -27.62 -16.46 16.73
N LEU A 13 -27.54 -17.46 15.82
CA LEU A 13 -26.30 -18.20 15.57
C LEU A 13 -25.17 -17.28 15.07
N ALA A 14 -25.48 -16.32 14.19
CA ALA A 14 -24.47 -15.38 13.71
C ALA A 14 -23.89 -14.52 14.84
N ARG A 15 -24.74 -14.04 15.75
CA ARG A 15 -24.29 -13.28 16.94
C ARG A 15 -23.42 -14.15 17.85
N ASP A 16 -23.85 -15.38 18.13
CA ASP A 16 -23.07 -16.33 18.95
C ASP A 16 -21.68 -16.60 18.34
N VAL A 17 -21.58 -16.78 17.01
CA VAL A 17 -20.31 -16.97 16.31
C VAL A 17 -19.39 -15.77 16.50
N LEU A 18 -19.91 -14.56 16.28
CA LEU A 18 -19.14 -13.32 16.42
C LEU A 18 -18.66 -13.10 17.85
N ASP A 19 -19.51 -13.39 18.85
CA ASP A 19 -19.16 -13.27 20.27
C ASP A 19 -18.06 -14.27 20.66
N ILE A 20 -18.17 -15.53 20.22
CA ILE A 20 -17.16 -16.57 20.50
C ILE A 20 -15.82 -16.20 19.88
N GLU A 21 -15.80 -15.75 18.64
CA GLU A 21 -14.57 -15.37 17.94
C GLU A 21 -13.95 -14.10 18.55
N ALA A 22 -14.77 -13.11 18.92
CA ALA A 22 -14.30 -11.91 19.61
C ALA A 22 -13.68 -12.24 20.98
N ASP A 23 -14.28 -13.15 21.73
CA ASP A 23 -13.76 -13.61 23.01
C ASP A 23 -12.45 -14.39 22.84
N ALA A 24 -12.34 -15.23 21.81
CA ALA A 24 -11.10 -15.93 21.49
C ALA A 24 -9.95 -14.96 21.18
N VAL A 25 -10.20 -13.92 20.38
CA VAL A 25 -9.19 -12.88 20.09
C VAL A 25 -8.85 -12.09 21.36
N ARG A 26 -9.84 -11.76 22.17
CA ARG A 26 -9.63 -11.04 23.44
C ARG A 26 -8.76 -11.82 24.43
N ALA A 27 -8.97 -13.14 24.50
CA ALA A 27 -8.20 -14.03 25.38
C ALA A 27 -6.70 -14.12 24.98
N LEU A 28 -6.34 -13.86 23.72
CA LEU A 28 -4.95 -13.83 23.31
C LEU A 28 -4.12 -12.80 24.08
N ARG A 29 -4.71 -11.68 24.51
CA ARG A 29 -4.00 -10.65 25.27
C ARG A 29 -3.35 -11.23 26.54
N ASP A 30 -4.08 -12.10 27.23
CA ASP A 30 -3.62 -12.70 28.49
C ASP A 30 -2.69 -13.89 28.25
N GLN A 31 -2.60 -14.35 27.01
CA GLN A 31 -1.70 -15.43 26.57
C GLN A 31 -0.38 -14.89 26.01
N LEU A 32 -0.25 -13.58 25.76
CA LEU A 32 1.01 -12.98 25.32
C LEU A 32 2.02 -13.00 26.46
N ASP A 33 3.19 -13.54 26.17
CA ASP A 33 4.30 -13.70 27.13
C ASP A 33 5.64 -13.32 26.50
N GLY A 34 6.74 -13.70 27.18
CA GLY A 34 8.11 -13.53 26.68
C GLY A 34 8.38 -14.26 25.34
N GLY A 35 7.62 -15.31 25.03
CA GLY A 35 7.70 -16.02 23.75
C GLY A 35 7.32 -15.14 22.57
N PHE A 36 6.32 -14.26 22.73
CA PHE A 36 5.97 -13.30 21.67
C PHE A 36 7.13 -12.34 21.39
N VAL A 37 7.79 -11.82 22.42
CA VAL A 37 8.96 -10.95 22.25
C VAL A 37 10.11 -11.67 21.59
N GLN A 38 10.35 -12.95 21.93
CA GLN A 38 11.35 -13.78 21.29
C GLN A 38 11.03 -14.03 19.81
N ALA A 39 9.77 -14.29 19.47
CA ALA A 39 9.34 -14.45 18.08
C ALA A 39 9.61 -13.17 17.26
N VAL A 40 9.27 -11.99 17.80
CA VAL A 40 9.60 -10.70 17.17
C VAL A 40 11.12 -10.57 16.96
N ALA A 41 11.93 -10.90 17.98
CA ALA A 41 13.37 -10.83 17.89
C ALA A 41 13.95 -11.79 16.81
N LEU A 42 13.41 -13.01 16.69
CA LEU A 42 13.79 -13.95 15.63
C LEU A 42 13.47 -13.40 14.24
N LEU A 43 12.30 -12.78 14.06
CA LEU A 43 11.90 -12.19 12.77
C LEU A 43 12.73 -10.96 12.42
N LEU A 44 13.08 -10.14 13.39
CA LEU A 44 13.98 -8.99 13.17
C LEU A 44 15.40 -9.42 12.82
N GLY A 45 15.87 -10.51 13.42
CA GLY A 45 17.20 -11.09 13.16
C GLY A 45 17.25 -11.98 11.92
N CYS A 46 16.13 -12.22 11.23
CA CYS A 46 16.07 -13.03 10.02
C CYS A 46 16.86 -12.36 8.89
N ARG A 47 17.87 -13.05 8.36
CA ARG A 47 18.70 -12.56 7.24
C ARG A 47 18.19 -13.04 5.90
N GLY A 48 17.39 -14.10 5.89
CA GLY A 48 16.72 -14.66 4.73
C GLY A 48 15.27 -14.17 4.61
N ARG A 49 14.36 -15.12 4.53
CA ARG A 49 12.90 -14.88 4.39
C ARG A 49 12.14 -15.60 5.49
N VAL A 50 10.94 -15.12 5.77
CA VAL A 50 10.01 -15.82 6.65
C VAL A 50 9.19 -16.81 5.83
N VAL A 51 9.32 -18.08 6.13
CA VAL A 51 8.58 -19.16 5.48
C VAL A 51 7.40 -19.53 6.37
N VAL A 52 6.17 -19.33 5.90
CA VAL A 52 4.98 -19.65 6.68
C VAL A 52 4.32 -20.90 6.10
N SER A 53 3.96 -21.85 6.97
CA SER A 53 3.44 -23.15 6.54
C SER A 53 2.28 -23.61 7.41
N GLY A 54 1.37 -24.37 6.84
CA GLY A 54 0.20 -24.92 7.47
C GLY A 54 -0.66 -25.67 6.46
N ILE A 55 -1.59 -26.51 6.93
CA ILE A 55 -2.44 -27.32 6.05
C ILE A 55 -3.92 -26.96 6.22
N GLY A 56 -4.71 -27.15 5.17
CA GLY A 56 -6.14 -26.87 5.18
C GLY A 56 -6.47 -25.42 5.55
N LYS A 57 -7.35 -25.22 6.53
CA LYS A 57 -7.73 -23.88 7.01
C LYS A 57 -6.53 -23.12 7.61
N SER A 58 -5.68 -23.80 8.37
CA SER A 58 -4.43 -23.21 8.86
C SER A 58 -3.48 -22.80 7.71
N GLY A 59 -3.48 -23.51 6.59
CA GLY A 59 -2.72 -23.12 5.40
C GLY A 59 -3.24 -21.84 4.74
N HIS A 60 -4.56 -21.63 4.72
CA HIS A 60 -5.13 -20.35 4.24
C HIS A 60 -4.75 -19.17 5.15
N ILE A 61 -4.76 -19.39 6.46
CA ILE A 61 -4.29 -18.39 7.44
C ILE A 61 -2.78 -18.13 7.26
N ALA A 62 -1.98 -19.18 7.08
CA ALA A 62 -0.54 -19.07 6.83
C ALA A 62 -0.23 -18.23 5.59
N ARG A 63 -0.96 -18.41 4.49
CA ARG A 63 -0.85 -17.59 3.27
C ARG A 63 -1.13 -16.12 3.56
N LYS A 64 -2.20 -15.83 4.34
CA LYS A 64 -2.52 -14.45 4.72
C LYS A 64 -1.43 -13.83 5.59
N ILE A 65 -0.92 -14.55 6.56
CA ILE A 65 0.16 -14.05 7.43
C ILE A 65 1.43 -13.78 6.62
N ALA A 66 1.81 -14.69 5.72
CA ALA A 66 2.95 -14.48 4.81
C ALA A 66 2.76 -13.21 3.95
N ALA A 67 1.55 -13.02 3.39
CA ALA A 67 1.23 -11.82 2.61
C ALA A 67 1.27 -10.54 3.45
N THR A 68 0.78 -10.59 4.70
CA THR A 68 0.86 -9.44 5.62
C THR A 68 2.31 -9.09 5.93
N LEU A 69 3.14 -10.05 6.32
CA LEU A 69 4.57 -9.86 6.56
C LEU A 69 5.26 -9.22 5.35
N ALA A 70 5.04 -9.78 4.14
CA ALA A 70 5.64 -9.28 2.91
C ALA A 70 5.21 -7.82 2.62
N SER A 71 3.94 -7.50 2.81
CA SER A 71 3.40 -6.17 2.56
C SER A 71 3.79 -5.14 3.62
N THR A 72 4.26 -5.60 4.78
CA THR A 72 4.71 -4.77 5.91
C THR A 72 6.24 -4.77 6.09
N GLY A 73 6.99 -5.10 5.03
CA GLY A 73 8.45 -4.93 4.98
C GLY A 73 9.27 -6.12 5.49
N THR A 74 8.65 -7.27 5.76
CA THR A 74 9.35 -8.51 6.10
C THR A 74 9.21 -9.49 4.95
N PRO A 75 10.27 -9.80 4.18
CA PRO A 75 10.20 -10.75 3.08
C PRO A 75 9.68 -12.10 3.57
N ALA A 76 8.53 -12.51 3.05
CA ALA A 76 7.86 -13.75 3.47
C ALA A 76 7.13 -14.43 2.32
N PHE A 77 6.99 -15.76 2.41
CA PHE A 77 6.21 -16.55 1.48
C PHE A 77 5.63 -17.78 2.16
N PHE A 78 4.61 -18.36 1.53
CA PHE A 78 3.96 -19.57 2.00
C PHE A 78 4.53 -20.80 1.31
N VAL A 79 4.73 -21.87 2.08
CA VAL A 79 5.07 -23.20 1.56
C VAL A 79 4.03 -24.20 2.06
N HIS A 80 3.45 -24.98 1.17
CA HIS A 80 2.52 -26.04 1.56
C HIS A 80 3.31 -27.24 2.10
N PRO A 81 2.96 -27.81 3.28
CA PRO A 81 3.74 -28.89 3.89
C PRO A 81 3.90 -30.13 2.98
N ALA A 82 2.86 -30.50 2.24
CA ALA A 82 2.94 -31.62 1.31
C ALA A 82 3.92 -31.34 0.16
N GLU A 83 3.90 -30.16 -0.43
CA GLU A 83 4.86 -29.77 -1.48
C GLU A 83 6.29 -29.67 -0.93
N ALA A 84 6.43 -29.21 0.31
CA ALA A 84 7.71 -29.17 1.01
C ALA A 84 8.34 -30.57 1.12
N SER A 85 7.53 -31.60 1.42
CA SER A 85 8.00 -33.00 1.49
C SER A 85 8.40 -33.58 0.13
N HIS A 86 7.98 -32.94 -0.98
CA HIS A 86 8.25 -33.37 -2.35
C HIS A 86 9.25 -32.48 -3.10
N GLY A 87 9.93 -31.55 -2.40
CA GLY A 87 11.04 -30.79 -2.99
C GLY A 87 11.06 -29.32 -2.63
N ASP A 88 9.92 -28.69 -2.35
CA ASP A 88 9.86 -27.23 -2.06
C ASP A 88 10.59 -26.86 -0.76
N LEU A 89 10.94 -27.81 0.11
CA LEU A 89 11.81 -27.58 1.25
C LEU A 89 13.20 -27.07 0.82
N GLY A 90 13.61 -27.33 -0.42
CA GLY A 90 14.82 -26.75 -1.01
C GLY A 90 14.83 -25.23 -1.12
N MET A 91 13.67 -24.57 -0.97
CA MET A 91 13.58 -23.10 -0.90
C MET A 91 13.94 -22.53 0.48
N VAL A 92 14.05 -23.40 1.51
CA VAL A 92 14.33 -23.00 2.89
C VAL A 92 15.84 -23.07 3.16
N THR A 93 16.39 -22.04 3.78
CA THR A 93 17.81 -21.94 4.11
C THR A 93 18.02 -21.73 5.62
N SER A 94 19.25 -21.83 6.09
CA SER A 94 19.61 -21.57 7.50
C SER A 94 19.43 -20.11 7.93
N ASP A 95 19.31 -19.17 6.98
CA ASP A 95 19.10 -17.75 7.22
C ASP A 95 17.62 -17.40 7.38
N ASP A 96 16.73 -18.36 7.10
CA ASP A 96 15.27 -18.18 7.16
C ASP A 96 14.72 -18.43 8.57
N VAL A 97 13.51 -17.88 8.79
CA VAL A 97 12.66 -18.23 9.94
C VAL A 97 11.43 -18.97 9.41
N PHE A 98 11.17 -20.15 9.95
CA PHE A 98 10.01 -20.97 9.58
C PHE A 98 8.90 -20.79 10.62
N ILE A 99 7.70 -20.45 10.19
CA ILE A 99 6.49 -20.36 11.04
C ILE A 99 5.57 -21.51 10.69
N GLY A 100 5.40 -22.46 11.62
CA GLY A 100 4.44 -23.56 11.48
C GLY A 100 3.12 -23.25 12.17
N ILE A 101 2.00 -23.39 11.47
CA ILE A 101 0.65 -23.13 11.99
C ILE A 101 -0.17 -24.40 11.98
N SER A 102 -0.51 -24.88 13.17
CA SER A 102 -1.38 -26.05 13.36
C SER A 102 -2.03 -25.96 14.75
N TYR A 103 -3.38 -25.89 14.82
CA TYR A 103 -4.08 -25.79 16.09
C TYR A 103 -3.80 -27.01 17.00
N SER A 104 -3.87 -28.22 16.47
CA SER A 104 -3.51 -29.44 17.21
C SER A 104 -2.01 -29.58 17.45
N GLY A 105 -1.19 -28.97 16.54
CA GLY A 105 0.26 -29.17 16.48
C GLY A 105 0.71 -30.54 16.00
N GLU A 106 -0.22 -31.37 15.51
CA GLU A 106 -0.02 -32.78 15.13
C GLU A 106 -0.42 -33.07 13.66
N SER A 107 -0.48 -32.05 12.81
CA SER A 107 -0.74 -32.27 11.37
C SER A 107 0.42 -33.06 10.76
N GLU A 108 0.14 -34.26 10.29
CA GLU A 108 1.17 -35.26 9.86
C GLU A 108 2.13 -34.67 8.84
N GLU A 109 1.62 -33.99 7.81
CA GLU A 109 2.43 -33.43 6.72
C GLU A 109 3.32 -32.28 7.21
N LEU A 110 2.84 -31.47 8.17
CA LEU A 110 3.64 -30.42 8.76
C LEU A 110 4.70 -31.00 9.68
N VAL A 111 4.31 -31.92 10.56
CA VAL A 111 5.23 -32.55 11.53
C VAL A 111 6.36 -33.31 10.82
N ALA A 112 6.07 -33.97 9.70
CA ALA A 112 7.06 -34.74 8.93
C ALA A 112 8.22 -33.89 8.41
N ILE A 113 8.02 -32.61 8.12
CA ILE A 113 9.07 -31.74 7.59
C ILE A 113 9.85 -31.00 8.69
N LEU A 114 9.32 -30.89 9.93
CA LEU A 114 9.97 -30.12 11.00
C LEU A 114 11.40 -30.58 11.34
N PRO A 115 11.71 -31.88 11.43
CA PRO A 115 13.08 -32.33 11.66
C PRO A 115 14.05 -31.88 10.56
N LEU A 116 13.57 -31.78 9.33
CA LEU A 116 14.37 -31.30 8.19
C LEU A 116 14.60 -29.80 8.28
N VAL A 117 13.55 -29.01 8.63
CA VAL A 117 13.68 -27.56 8.90
C VAL A 117 14.74 -27.28 9.98
N LYS A 118 14.70 -28.06 11.08
CA LYS A 118 15.72 -27.94 12.16
C LYS A 118 17.12 -28.35 11.69
N ARG A 119 17.23 -29.37 10.84
CA ARG A 119 18.52 -29.81 10.28
C ARG A 119 19.13 -28.79 9.32
N ILE A 120 18.31 -28.07 8.56
CA ILE A 120 18.74 -26.96 7.71
C ILE A 120 19.32 -25.82 8.55
N GLY A 121 18.90 -25.69 9.82
CA GLY A 121 19.33 -24.65 10.73
C GLY A 121 18.39 -23.43 10.79
N ALA A 122 17.27 -23.45 10.07
CA ALA A 122 16.24 -22.42 10.15
C ALA A 122 15.62 -22.39 11.56
N LYS A 123 15.32 -21.18 12.05
CA LYS A 123 14.62 -21.02 13.32
C LYS A 123 13.13 -21.33 13.14
N LEU A 124 12.55 -22.02 14.10
CA LEU A 124 11.18 -22.49 14.05
C LEU A 124 10.31 -21.77 15.08
N ILE A 125 9.28 -21.07 14.62
CA ILE A 125 8.21 -20.51 15.44
C ILE A 125 6.96 -21.37 15.24
N ALA A 126 6.33 -21.81 16.31
CA ALA A 126 5.04 -22.51 16.28
C ALA A 126 3.91 -21.53 16.61
N ILE A 127 2.79 -21.63 15.90
CA ILE A 127 1.50 -21.04 16.29
C ILE A 127 0.55 -22.23 16.49
N THR A 128 0.30 -22.61 17.74
CA THR A 128 -0.51 -23.80 18.07
C THR A 128 -1.36 -23.59 19.32
N GLY A 129 -2.44 -24.31 19.43
CA GLY A 129 -3.27 -24.37 20.66
C GLY A 129 -2.76 -25.35 21.71
N ARG A 130 -1.65 -26.08 21.45
CA ARG A 130 -1.10 -27.12 22.32
C ARG A 130 0.42 -27.05 22.37
N ALA A 131 0.96 -26.50 23.43
CA ALA A 131 2.42 -26.33 23.61
C ALA A 131 3.18 -27.67 23.64
N GLU A 132 2.56 -28.73 24.17
CA GLU A 132 3.13 -30.08 24.31
C GLU A 132 3.06 -30.92 23.04
N SER A 133 2.47 -30.36 21.96
CA SER A 133 2.39 -31.04 20.67
C SER A 133 3.76 -31.21 20.01
N SER A 134 3.83 -32.06 18.99
CA SER A 134 5.04 -32.27 18.20
C SER A 134 5.58 -30.97 17.60
N LEU A 135 4.71 -30.11 17.06
CA LEU A 135 5.09 -28.78 16.55
C LEU A 135 5.61 -27.88 17.68
N GLY A 136 4.87 -27.78 18.78
CA GLY A 136 5.21 -26.90 19.92
C GLY A 136 6.53 -27.28 20.58
N THR A 137 6.77 -28.59 20.75
CA THR A 137 8.01 -29.11 21.40
C THR A 137 9.25 -28.93 20.53
N LEU A 138 9.11 -29.04 19.20
CA LEU A 138 10.25 -28.85 18.27
C LEU A 138 10.58 -27.38 18.00
N ALA A 139 9.66 -26.46 18.27
CA ALA A 139 9.83 -25.06 17.98
C ALA A 139 10.87 -24.39 18.90
N ASP A 140 11.62 -23.41 18.36
CA ASP A 140 12.47 -22.55 19.17
C ASP A 140 11.61 -21.58 20.02
N VAL A 141 10.44 -21.22 19.49
CA VAL A 141 9.44 -20.39 20.16
C VAL A 141 8.04 -20.92 19.84
N ASN A 142 7.19 -21.06 20.86
CA ASN A 142 5.79 -21.43 20.72
C ASN A 142 4.88 -20.25 21.10
N LEU A 143 4.02 -19.83 20.18
CA LEU A 143 2.98 -18.83 20.38
C LEU A 143 1.65 -19.53 20.64
N ASN A 144 1.09 -19.32 21.81
CA ASN A 144 -0.16 -19.95 22.22
C ASN A 144 -1.36 -19.30 21.49
N ALA A 145 -2.07 -20.10 20.69
CA ALA A 145 -3.31 -19.72 20.00
C ALA A 145 -4.50 -20.56 20.48
N ALA A 146 -4.45 -21.08 21.71
CA ALA A 146 -5.52 -21.88 22.28
C ALA A 146 -6.82 -21.07 22.44
N VAL A 147 -7.94 -21.70 22.07
CA VAL A 147 -9.28 -21.13 22.23
C VAL A 147 -10.13 -22.04 23.11
N SER A 148 -11.11 -21.50 23.81
CA SER A 148 -11.99 -22.26 24.70
C SER A 148 -12.91 -23.23 23.95
N LYS A 149 -13.38 -22.80 22.76
CA LYS A 149 -14.24 -23.60 21.87
C LYS A 149 -14.25 -23.03 20.48
N GLU A 150 -14.64 -23.84 19.51
CA GLU A 150 -14.97 -23.36 18.17
C GLU A 150 -16.37 -22.75 18.12
N ALA A 151 -16.60 -21.78 17.24
CA ALA A 151 -17.90 -21.14 17.07
C ALA A 151 -18.91 -22.03 16.29
N CYS A 152 -18.45 -23.14 15.76
CA CYS A 152 -19.30 -24.16 15.13
C CYS A 152 -20.18 -24.86 16.19
N PRO A 153 -21.50 -25.04 15.96
CA PRO A 153 -22.39 -25.72 16.91
C PRO A 153 -21.93 -27.15 17.27
N LEU A 154 -21.18 -27.80 16.39
CA LEU A 154 -20.60 -29.13 16.64
C LEU A 154 -19.21 -29.07 17.28
N ASN A 155 -18.65 -27.89 17.50
CA ASN A 155 -17.28 -27.67 17.99
C ASN A 155 -16.19 -28.38 17.15
N LEU A 156 -16.43 -28.60 15.86
CA LEU A 156 -15.55 -29.37 14.98
C LEU A 156 -14.90 -28.52 13.89
N ALA A 157 -15.65 -27.58 13.30
CA ALA A 157 -15.11 -26.74 12.23
C ALA A 157 -14.21 -25.64 12.81
N PRO A 158 -12.94 -25.55 12.40
CA PRO A 158 -12.06 -24.45 12.81
C PRO A 158 -12.64 -23.10 12.40
N THR A 159 -12.92 -22.28 13.38
CA THR A 159 -13.49 -20.93 13.31
C THR A 159 -12.75 -20.01 14.27
N ALA A 160 -13.06 -20.05 15.54
CA ALA A 160 -12.37 -19.27 16.59
C ALA A 160 -10.86 -19.54 16.61
N SER A 161 -10.42 -20.78 16.45
CA SER A 161 -9.00 -21.13 16.40
C SER A 161 -8.28 -20.51 15.19
N THR A 162 -8.93 -20.45 14.02
CA THR A 162 -8.34 -19.82 12.82
C THR A 162 -8.32 -18.29 12.95
N THR A 163 -9.36 -17.70 13.54
CA THR A 163 -9.45 -16.26 13.82
C THR A 163 -8.39 -15.85 14.84
N ALA A 164 -8.18 -16.62 15.91
CA ALA A 164 -7.13 -16.39 16.89
C ALA A 164 -5.74 -16.48 16.27
N ALA A 165 -5.44 -17.51 15.47
CA ALA A 165 -4.16 -17.67 14.80
C ALA A 165 -3.89 -16.50 13.82
N LEU A 166 -4.91 -16.05 13.10
CA LEU A 166 -4.84 -14.89 12.21
C LEU A 166 -4.50 -13.61 12.99
N ALA A 167 -5.24 -13.31 14.04
CA ALA A 167 -5.04 -12.13 14.87
C ALA A 167 -3.63 -12.10 15.51
N LEU A 168 -3.14 -13.26 15.98
CA LEU A 168 -1.81 -13.41 16.53
C LEU A 168 -0.72 -13.18 15.48
N GLY A 169 -0.91 -13.70 14.27
CA GLY A 169 -0.01 -13.46 13.13
C GLY A 169 0.02 -12.00 12.70
N ASP A 170 -1.11 -11.30 12.72
CA ASP A 170 -1.17 -9.86 12.44
C ASP A 170 -0.48 -9.05 13.54
N ALA A 171 -0.69 -9.39 14.81
CA ALA A 171 0.01 -8.76 15.91
C ALA A 171 1.54 -8.91 15.77
N LEU A 172 2.00 -10.10 15.36
CA LEU A 172 3.42 -10.37 15.12
C LEU A 172 3.95 -9.51 13.94
N ALA A 173 3.23 -9.46 12.82
CA ALA A 173 3.62 -8.67 11.66
C ALA A 173 3.68 -7.16 11.98
N VAL A 174 2.71 -6.64 12.73
CA VAL A 174 2.66 -5.22 13.14
C VAL A 174 3.78 -4.89 14.13
N ALA A 175 4.08 -5.77 15.09
CA ALA A 175 5.20 -5.56 16.02
C ALA A 175 6.56 -5.51 15.29
N VAL A 176 6.74 -6.36 14.28
CA VAL A 176 7.97 -6.34 13.43
C VAL A 176 8.01 -5.10 12.54
N LEU A 177 6.88 -4.69 11.97
CA LEU A 177 6.76 -3.45 11.19
C LEU A 177 7.20 -2.23 11.99
N ASP A 178 6.66 -2.09 13.21
CA ASP A 178 6.96 -0.98 14.13
C ASP A 178 8.45 -0.97 14.50
N ALA A 179 8.98 -2.12 14.89
CA ALA A 179 10.40 -2.27 15.26
C ALA A 179 11.38 -2.01 14.11
N ARG A 180 10.94 -2.18 12.84
CA ARG A 180 11.72 -1.82 11.63
C ARG A 180 11.61 -0.34 11.27
N GLY A 181 10.72 0.43 11.88
CA GLY A 181 10.42 1.80 11.50
C GLY A 181 9.79 1.91 10.10
N PHE A 182 9.03 0.89 9.67
CA PHE A 182 8.37 0.83 8.37
C PHE A 182 7.30 1.91 8.25
N GLY A 183 7.50 2.86 7.33
CA GLY A 183 6.63 4.03 7.15
C GLY A 183 5.68 3.94 5.95
N SER A 184 4.95 5.04 5.73
CA SER A 184 4.01 5.17 4.61
C SER A 184 4.67 5.06 3.24
N GLU A 185 5.90 5.54 3.09
CA GLU A 185 6.68 5.43 1.84
C GLU A 185 7.06 3.98 1.53
N ASP A 186 7.45 3.21 2.56
CA ASP A 186 7.75 1.79 2.43
C ASP A 186 6.51 1.01 2.04
N PHE A 187 5.36 1.36 2.65
CA PHE A 187 4.08 0.75 2.32
C PHE A 187 3.68 1.07 0.86
N ALA A 188 3.87 2.30 0.42
CA ALA A 188 3.62 2.70 -0.96
C ALA A 188 4.47 1.88 -1.96
N ARG A 189 5.77 1.68 -1.65
CA ARG A 189 6.66 0.82 -2.47
C ARG A 189 6.18 -0.62 -2.55
N SER A 190 5.61 -1.14 -1.47
CA SER A 190 5.04 -2.49 -1.43
C SER A 190 3.70 -2.61 -2.16
N HIS A 191 2.98 -1.47 -2.36
CA HIS A 191 1.65 -1.40 -2.98
C HIS A 191 1.57 -0.36 -4.10
N PRO A 192 2.41 -0.43 -5.14
CA PRO A 192 2.52 0.64 -6.15
C PRO A 192 1.22 0.88 -6.92
N GLY A 193 0.40 -0.14 -7.11
CA GLY A 193 -0.91 -0.06 -7.79
C GLY A 193 -2.06 0.46 -6.92
N GLY A 194 -1.88 0.59 -5.61
CA GLY A 194 -2.88 1.11 -4.68
C GLY A 194 -3.02 2.64 -4.74
N ALA A 195 -4.10 3.17 -4.18
CA ALA A 195 -4.32 4.63 -4.10
C ALA A 195 -3.16 5.34 -3.37
N LEU A 196 -2.71 4.76 -2.25
CA LEU A 196 -1.59 5.30 -1.50
C LEU A 196 -0.27 5.23 -2.28
N GLY A 197 -0.01 4.13 -3.02
CA GLY A 197 1.17 3.98 -3.87
C GLY A 197 1.20 5.06 -4.96
N ARG A 198 0.11 5.25 -5.68
CA ARG A 198 0.02 6.32 -6.69
C ARG A 198 0.26 7.70 -6.09
N ARG A 199 -0.35 7.99 -4.94
CA ARG A 199 -0.21 9.28 -4.25
C ARG A 199 1.23 9.58 -3.83
N LEU A 200 1.97 8.57 -3.34
CA LEU A 200 3.31 8.74 -2.76
C LEU A 200 4.46 8.39 -3.72
N LEU A 201 4.17 7.82 -4.91
CA LEU A 201 5.20 7.42 -5.87
C LEU A 201 5.07 8.09 -7.24
N THR A 202 4.03 8.89 -7.48
CA THR A 202 3.85 9.60 -8.75
C THR A 202 4.46 11.00 -8.62
N TYR A 203 5.43 11.29 -9.46
CA TYR A 203 6.05 12.61 -9.53
C TYR A 203 5.36 13.51 -10.56
N VAL A 204 5.60 14.81 -10.47
CA VAL A 204 5.09 15.78 -11.44
C VAL A 204 5.54 15.44 -12.86
N ARG A 205 6.79 15.01 -13.05
CA ARG A 205 7.31 14.57 -14.36
C ARG A 205 6.55 13.41 -15.01
N ASP A 206 5.88 12.56 -14.20
CA ASP A 206 5.15 11.38 -14.68
C ASP A 206 3.74 11.72 -15.18
N VAL A 207 3.25 12.92 -14.82
CA VAL A 207 1.88 13.39 -15.14
C VAL A 207 1.86 14.66 -15.98
N MET A 208 2.93 15.47 -15.99
CA MET A 208 3.00 16.69 -16.76
C MET A 208 2.98 16.43 -18.26
N ARG A 209 2.47 17.39 -19.02
CA ARG A 209 2.70 17.48 -20.47
C ARG A 209 4.07 18.09 -20.68
N SER A 210 4.74 17.67 -21.75
CA SER A 210 6.11 18.11 -22.08
C SER A 210 6.26 18.33 -23.60
N GLY A 211 7.36 18.98 -23.99
CA GLY A 211 7.68 19.25 -25.39
C GLY A 211 6.58 20.06 -26.09
N ASP A 212 6.17 19.60 -27.26
CA ASP A 212 5.20 20.29 -28.11
C ASP A 212 3.79 20.39 -27.51
N ASP A 213 3.47 19.62 -26.47
CA ASP A 213 2.17 19.67 -25.81
C ASP A 213 2.06 20.77 -24.76
N VAL A 214 3.16 21.50 -24.50
CA VAL A 214 3.18 22.62 -23.56
C VAL A 214 2.83 23.92 -24.29
N PRO A 215 1.72 24.59 -23.93
CA PRO A 215 1.36 25.86 -24.54
C PRO A 215 2.31 26.95 -24.04
N SER A 216 3.03 27.61 -24.98
CA SER A 216 3.93 28.69 -24.69
C SER A 216 3.97 29.75 -25.79
N VAL A 217 4.25 30.98 -25.42
CA VAL A 217 4.47 32.13 -26.30
C VAL A 217 5.63 32.99 -25.78
N GLY A 218 6.27 33.74 -26.68
CA GLY A 218 7.30 34.71 -26.30
C GLY A 218 6.73 36.04 -25.77
N LEU A 219 7.60 36.92 -25.31
CA LEU A 219 7.22 38.26 -24.77
C LEU A 219 6.66 39.18 -25.84
N ASP A 220 6.97 38.96 -27.11
CA ASP A 220 6.53 39.75 -28.29
C ASP A 220 5.19 39.28 -28.86
N ALA A 221 4.62 38.22 -28.29
CA ALA A 221 3.36 37.62 -28.75
C ALA A 221 2.14 38.51 -28.39
N THR A 222 1.10 38.36 -29.21
CA THR A 222 -0.21 38.96 -28.97
C THR A 222 -1.13 38.05 -28.12
N LEU A 223 -2.21 38.63 -27.61
CA LEU A 223 -3.26 37.85 -26.97
C LEU A 223 -3.84 36.77 -27.92
N SER A 224 -3.95 37.07 -29.22
CA SER A 224 -4.43 36.11 -30.22
C SER A 224 -3.51 34.89 -30.32
N ASP A 225 -2.18 35.08 -30.27
CA ASP A 225 -1.22 33.98 -30.28
C ASP A 225 -1.35 33.10 -29.03
N ALA A 226 -1.53 33.72 -27.87
CA ALA A 226 -1.76 33.03 -26.62
C ALA A 226 -3.05 32.19 -26.66
N LEU A 227 -4.16 32.74 -27.16
CA LEU A 227 -5.44 32.06 -27.32
C LEU A 227 -5.34 30.88 -28.29
N PHE A 228 -4.57 31.03 -29.37
CA PHE A 228 -4.31 29.94 -30.29
C PHE A 228 -3.62 28.75 -29.58
N GLN A 229 -2.59 29.01 -28.77
CA GLN A 229 -1.89 27.99 -28.00
C GLN A 229 -2.82 27.31 -26.98
N ILE A 230 -3.61 28.08 -26.24
CA ILE A 230 -4.59 27.55 -25.27
C ILE A 230 -5.56 26.58 -25.94
N THR A 231 -6.11 26.99 -27.12
CA THR A 231 -7.10 26.23 -27.84
C THR A 231 -6.48 24.97 -28.46
N ALA A 232 -5.31 25.09 -29.09
CA ALA A 232 -4.62 23.98 -29.73
C ALA A 232 -4.19 22.91 -28.74
N LYS A 233 -3.66 23.29 -27.56
CA LYS A 233 -3.10 22.37 -26.55
C LYS A 233 -4.12 21.97 -25.47
N ARG A 234 -5.27 22.64 -25.37
CA ARG A 234 -6.40 22.28 -24.46
C ARG A 234 -5.99 22.19 -22.98
N LEU A 235 -5.11 23.11 -22.53
CA LEU A 235 -4.64 23.11 -21.15
C LEU A 235 -5.31 24.23 -20.31
N GLY A 236 -6.08 25.13 -20.96
CA GLY A 236 -6.73 26.26 -20.31
C GLY A 236 -5.78 27.36 -19.85
N MET A 237 -4.53 27.31 -20.31
CA MET A 237 -3.51 28.34 -20.04
C MET A 237 -2.41 28.29 -21.10
N THR A 238 -1.58 29.35 -21.14
CA THR A 238 -0.30 29.38 -21.87
C THR A 238 0.78 30.02 -21.02
N ALA A 239 1.99 29.48 -21.10
CA ALA A 239 3.16 30.10 -20.48
C ALA A 239 3.64 31.28 -21.34
N VAL A 240 4.16 32.32 -20.70
CA VAL A 240 4.91 33.40 -21.36
C VAL A 240 6.38 33.27 -20.96
N VAL A 241 7.24 33.09 -21.95
CA VAL A 241 8.66 32.82 -21.73
C VAL A 241 9.53 33.92 -22.35
N ASP A 242 10.69 34.15 -21.76
CA ASP A 242 11.71 35.04 -22.32
C ASP A 242 12.52 34.36 -23.44
N ALA A 243 13.47 35.07 -24.05
CA ALA A 243 14.34 34.55 -25.09
C ALA A 243 15.22 33.37 -24.64
N GLY A 244 15.42 33.16 -23.34
CA GLY A 244 16.12 32.03 -22.75
C GLY A 244 15.21 30.86 -22.38
N GLY A 245 13.92 30.95 -22.67
CA GLY A 245 12.93 29.91 -22.32
C GLY A 245 12.48 29.93 -20.86
N LYS A 246 12.89 30.94 -20.08
CA LYS A 246 12.47 31.07 -18.67
C LYS A 246 11.03 31.58 -18.56
N VAL A 247 10.30 31.05 -17.63
CA VAL A 247 8.93 31.47 -17.34
C VAL A 247 8.91 32.87 -16.70
N VAL A 248 8.24 33.81 -17.36
CA VAL A 248 8.06 35.19 -16.89
C VAL A 248 6.60 35.53 -16.62
N GLY A 249 5.67 34.77 -17.17
CA GLY A 249 4.24 34.95 -16.99
C GLY A 249 3.41 33.72 -17.34
N ILE A 250 2.14 33.84 -17.04
CA ILE A 250 1.09 32.87 -17.43
C ILE A 250 -0.15 33.64 -17.87
N PHE A 251 -0.86 33.13 -18.86
CA PHE A 251 -2.17 33.63 -19.24
C PHE A 251 -3.17 32.47 -19.22
N THR A 252 -4.31 32.65 -18.56
CA THR A 252 -5.30 31.61 -18.31
C THR A 252 -6.69 32.00 -18.80
N ASP A 253 -7.63 31.06 -18.87
CA ASP A 253 -9.06 31.34 -19.14
C ASP A 253 -9.64 32.34 -18.13
N GLY A 254 -9.13 32.40 -16.90
CA GLY A 254 -9.52 33.40 -15.91
C GLY A 254 -9.03 34.81 -16.28
N ASP A 255 -7.83 34.93 -16.83
CA ASP A 255 -7.28 36.18 -17.33
C ASP A 255 -8.06 36.67 -18.55
N LEU A 256 -8.43 35.76 -19.46
CA LEU A 256 -9.25 36.07 -20.62
C LEU A 256 -10.59 36.69 -20.22
N ARG A 257 -11.28 36.13 -19.22
CA ARG A 257 -12.55 36.70 -18.73
C ARG A 257 -12.36 38.13 -18.21
N ARG A 258 -11.24 38.43 -17.55
CA ARG A 258 -10.92 39.78 -17.07
C ARG A 258 -10.64 40.77 -18.21
N VAL A 259 -9.99 40.29 -19.29
CA VAL A 259 -9.76 41.10 -20.48
C VAL A 259 -11.07 41.39 -21.22
N LEU A 260 -11.90 40.39 -21.40
CA LEU A 260 -13.21 40.50 -22.07
C LEU A 260 -14.21 41.44 -21.35
N ALA A 261 -14.01 41.67 -20.06
CA ALA A 261 -14.80 42.63 -19.29
C ALA A 261 -14.40 44.12 -19.54
N ARG A 262 -13.33 44.35 -20.33
CA ARG A 262 -12.90 45.72 -20.71
C ARG A 262 -13.43 46.05 -22.10
N ASP A 263 -13.76 47.32 -22.32
CA ASP A 263 -14.16 47.77 -23.66
C ASP A 263 -12.92 47.92 -24.55
N GLY A 264 -12.98 47.45 -25.81
CA GLY A 264 -11.94 47.61 -26.80
C GLY A 264 -11.65 46.37 -27.67
N ASP A 265 -10.85 46.54 -28.69
CA ASP A 265 -10.32 45.43 -29.48
C ASP A 265 -9.08 44.83 -28.78
N PHE A 266 -9.24 43.65 -28.27
CA PHE A 266 -8.22 42.92 -27.48
C PHE A 266 -7.33 42.00 -28.30
N ARG A 267 -7.60 41.78 -29.59
CA ARG A 267 -6.90 40.75 -30.40
C ARG A 267 -5.42 41.05 -30.59
N THR A 268 -5.06 42.32 -30.66
CA THR A 268 -3.69 42.82 -30.91
C THR A 268 -2.98 43.25 -29.62
N LEU A 269 -3.62 43.06 -28.44
CA LEU A 269 -2.98 43.42 -27.17
C LEU A 269 -1.69 42.60 -26.96
N PRO A 270 -0.58 43.25 -26.58
CA PRO A 270 0.62 42.52 -26.15
C PRO A 270 0.30 41.60 -24.97
N ILE A 271 0.79 40.37 -25.00
CA ILE A 271 0.59 39.39 -23.93
C ILE A 271 1.12 39.91 -22.59
N THR A 272 2.16 40.73 -22.60
CA THR A 272 2.79 41.36 -21.44
C THR A 272 1.88 42.30 -20.66
N ASP A 273 0.81 42.82 -21.29
CA ASP A 273 -0.12 43.78 -20.69
C ASP A 273 -1.29 43.06 -19.98
N VAL A 274 -1.47 41.76 -20.27
CA VAL A 274 -2.61 40.97 -19.80
C VAL A 274 -2.22 39.73 -19.04
N MET A 275 -0.96 39.30 -19.11
CA MET A 275 -0.47 38.09 -18.39
C MET A 275 -0.42 38.32 -16.88
N THR A 276 -0.54 37.27 -16.11
CA THR A 276 -0.15 37.23 -14.70
C THR A 276 1.37 37.01 -14.63
N ARG A 277 2.11 37.97 -14.06
CA ARG A 277 3.58 37.92 -13.91
C ARG A 277 3.95 37.02 -12.72
N ASN A 278 5.16 36.44 -12.77
CA ASN A 278 5.71 35.58 -11.73
C ASN A 278 4.72 34.50 -11.28
N PRO A 279 4.27 33.64 -12.20
CA PRO A 279 3.31 32.58 -11.88
C PRO A 279 3.92 31.58 -10.90
N ARG A 280 3.06 30.87 -10.20
CA ARG A 280 3.53 29.74 -9.40
C ARG A 280 3.95 28.59 -10.30
N THR A 281 5.09 28.03 -9.98
CA THR A 281 5.69 26.90 -10.70
C THR A 281 6.00 25.78 -9.73
N ILE A 282 6.27 24.59 -10.25
CA ILE A 282 6.69 23.42 -9.48
C ILE A 282 7.86 22.74 -10.22
N ALA A 283 8.76 22.09 -9.48
CA ALA A 283 9.81 21.30 -10.07
C ALA A 283 9.32 19.88 -10.45
N PRO A 284 9.94 19.21 -11.45
CA PRO A 284 9.48 17.92 -11.97
C PRO A 284 9.65 16.75 -10.99
N ASP A 285 10.53 16.88 -10.01
CA ASP A 285 10.85 15.89 -8.98
C ASP A 285 9.99 16.01 -7.70
N HIS A 286 9.08 16.97 -7.63
CA HIS A 286 8.04 16.99 -6.61
C HIS A 286 7.01 15.87 -6.84
N LEU A 287 6.37 15.42 -5.76
CA LEU A 287 5.26 14.49 -5.88
C LEU A 287 4.05 15.17 -6.54
N ALA A 288 3.33 14.43 -7.37
CA ALA A 288 2.13 14.95 -8.04
C ALA A 288 1.04 15.40 -7.04
N VAL A 289 0.97 14.79 -5.86
CA VAL A 289 0.07 15.21 -4.77
C VAL A 289 0.45 16.60 -4.22
N GLU A 290 1.72 16.96 -4.20
CA GLU A 290 2.15 18.31 -3.77
C GLU A 290 1.66 19.37 -4.76
N ALA A 291 1.62 19.04 -6.08
CA ALA A 291 1.01 19.93 -7.06
C ALA A 291 -0.49 20.13 -6.79
N VAL A 292 -1.22 19.08 -6.40
CA VAL A 292 -2.63 19.16 -5.98
C VAL A 292 -2.77 20.12 -4.79
N GLU A 293 -1.98 19.91 -3.74
CA GLU A 293 -2.04 20.75 -2.53
C GLU A 293 -1.74 22.23 -2.82
N LEU A 294 -0.77 22.50 -3.69
CA LEU A 294 -0.46 23.86 -4.14
C LEU A 294 -1.60 24.47 -4.95
N MET A 295 -2.20 23.68 -5.86
CA MET A 295 -3.34 24.14 -6.64
C MET A 295 -4.56 24.48 -5.76
N GLU A 296 -4.89 23.61 -4.80
CA GLU A 296 -5.98 23.84 -3.85
C GLU A 296 -5.73 25.08 -2.96
N ARG A 297 -4.54 25.14 -2.36
CA ARG A 297 -4.14 26.27 -1.47
C ARG A 297 -4.24 27.61 -2.17
N HIS A 298 -3.87 27.67 -3.45
CA HIS A 298 -3.85 28.91 -4.23
C HIS A 298 -5.09 29.08 -5.13
N ARG A 299 -6.03 28.14 -5.10
CA ARG A 299 -7.26 28.14 -5.91
C ARG A 299 -6.96 28.30 -7.40
N ILE A 300 -5.94 27.59 -7.89
CA ILE A 300 -5.55 27.52 -9.30
C ILE A 300 -5.78 26.11 -9.83
N ASN A 301 -6.07 25.97 -11.13
CA ASN A 301 -6.35 24.69 -11.77
C ASN A 301 -5.24 24.25 -12.75
N GLN A 302 -4.23 25.10 -12.94
CA GLN A 302 -3.11 24.85 -13.84
C GLN A 302 -1.80 25.24 -13.16
N MET A 303 -0.71 24.58 -13.55
CA MET A 303 0.62 24.86 -13.02
C MET A 303 1.67 24.62 -14.09
N LEU A 304 2.66 25.52 -14.14
CA LEU A 304 3.84 25.40 -15.00
C LEU A 304 4.93 24.62 -14.26
N VAL A 305 5.62 23.74 -15.00
CA VAL A 305 6.75 22.97 -14.48
C VAL A 305 8.03 23.55 -15.04
N VAL A 306 8.96 23.86 -14.15
CA VAL A 306 10.24 24.47 -14.50
C VAL A 306 11.40 23.66 -13.97
N ASP A 307 12.54 23.74 -14.64
CA ASP A 307 13.79 23.19 -14.14
C ASP A 307 14.45 24.11 -13.09
N ALA A 308 15.66 23.73 -12.65
CA ALA A 308 16.42 24.46 -11.62
C ALA A 308 16.80 25.90 -12.06
N ASP A 309 16.90 26.15 -13.37
CA ASP A 309 17.23 27.47 -13.94
C ASP A 309 15.98 28.32 -14.22
N GLY A 310 14.78 27.78 -13.97
CA GLY A 310 13.49 28.41 -14.22
C GLY A 310 13.01 28.31 -15.67
N ALA A 311 13.63 27.47 -16.49
CA ALA A 311 13.18 27.22 -17.86
C ALA A 311 11.93 26.32 -17.88
N LEU A 312 11.01 26.61 -18.78
CA LEU A 312 9.77 25.86 -18.96
C LEU A 312 10.06 24.46 -19.52
N ILE A 313 9.74 23.42 -18.76
CA ILE A 313 9.92 22.02 -19.19
C ILE A 313 8.61 21.24 -19.25
N GLY A 314 7.55 21.77 -18.67
CA GLY A 314 6.25 21.10 -18.65
C GLY A 314 5.12 21.96 -18.13
N ALA A 315 3.93 21.41 -18.18
CA ALA A 315 2.73 22.01 -17.65
C ALA A 315 1.71 20.92 -17.30
N LEU A 316 0.85 21.19 -16.33
CA LEU A 316 -0.23 20.26 -15.96
C LEU A 316 -1.46 21.03 -15.47
N ASN A 317 -2.60 20.35 -15.51
CA ASN A 317 -3.82 20.82 -14.91
C ASN A 317 -4.47 19.75 -14.03
N MET A 318 -5.56 20.11 -13.31
CA MET A 318 -6.29 19.16 -12.46
C MET A 318 -6.79 17.93 -13.21
N HIS A 319 -7.16 18.06 -14.51
CA HIS A 319 -7.63 16.94 -15.31
C HIS A 319 -6.50 15.92 -15.59
N ASP A 320 -5.28 16.39 -15.81
CA ASP A 320 -4.11 15.51 -15.98
C ASP A 320 -3.88 14.67 -14.70
N LEU A 321 -4.00 15.29 -13.52
CA LEU A 321 -3.89 14.63 -12.22
C LEU A 321 -5.01 13.61 -11.98
N PHE A 322 -6.26 13.94 -12.34
CA PHE A 322 -7.39 13.01 -12.31
C PHE A 322 -7.20 11.81 -13.25
N SER A 323 -6.79 12.07 -14.49
CA SER A 323 -6.63 11.02 -15.49
C SER A 323 -5.58 9.98 -15.09
N LYS A 324 -4.57 10.40 -14.35
CA LYS A 324 -3.50 9.55 -13.79
C LYS A 324 -3.84 8.99 -12.41
N LYS A 325 -5.04 9.24 -11.90
CA LYS A 325 -5.54 8.74 -10.60
C LYS A 325 -4.64 9.12 -9.42
N VAL A 326 -4.08 10.33 -9.45
CA VAL A 326 -3.31 10.91 -8.33
C VAL A 326 -4.29 11.35 -7.23
N ILE A 327 -5.48 11.79 -7.66
CA ILE A 327 -6.64 12.16 -6.84
C ILE A 327 -7.89 11.49 -7.36
#